data_a86e8517bb6d9f2649b74cb5d530b2bf
#
_entry.id   a86e8517bb6d9f2649b74cb5d530b2bf
#
_cell.length_a   1.000
_cell.length_b   1.000
_cell.length_c   1.000
_cell.angle_alpha   90.00
_cell.angle_beta   90.00
_cell.angle_gamma   90.00
#
_symmetry.space_group_name_H-M   'P 1'
#
loop_
_entity.id
_entity.type
_entity.pdbx_description
1 polymer ?
#
loop_
_entity_poly.entity_id
_entity_poly.type
_entity_poly.pdbx_seq_one_letter_code
_entity_poly.pdbx_strand_id
1 'polypeptide(L)'
;MPNSEGNRVSAFNELLKNEDLHREFAFLREEPRGKAWLGHLGFRLFGFLLFNLWCPLRTHGRNNLPDAPYILCSNHSSHMDSAALMYAGGLGFNQFGMVAAQDYFFENKKRKNSLPLLMNLIPADRKSNRQTIARLMAACREFLQPGNRAIIIYPEGTRSLDGKIATFKKGPAMIATELNVPIVPAYVDGTYSSLPKSGSFPKPKRITVRLGQAIHPDQLAKHNKSNKLIYSAVTNELANRINTLQAEHNGN
;
A
#
# COMPACT_ATOMS: atom_id res chain seq x y z
N MET A 1 33.98 23.80 -6.33
CA MET A 1 33.91 22.40 -6.85
C MET A 1 32.48 22.14 -7.18
N PRO A 2 32.11 21.80 -8.42
CA PRO A 2 30.71 21.59 -8.80
C PRO A 2 30.20 20.30 -8.22
N ASN A 3 29.01 20.37 -7.62
CA ASN A 3 28.25 19.26 -7.08
C ASN A 3 28.03 18.19 -8.16
N SER A 4 28.64 17.03 -8.00
CA SER A 4 28.32 15.83 -8.75
C SER A 4 27.07 15.19 -8.14
N GLU A 5 25.93 15.83 -8.24
CA GLU A 5 24.64 15.15 -8.20
C GLU A 5 24.55 14.34 -9.50
N GLY A 6 25.09 13.15 -9.47
CA GLY A 6 25.00 12.19 -10.57
C GLY A 6 23.52 11.96 -10.89
N ASN A 7 23.12 12.47 -12.05
CA ASN A 7 21.79 12.33 -12.63
C ASN A 7 21.47 10.83 -12.74
N ARG A 8 20.82 10.27 -11.68
CA ARG A 8 20.38 8.88 -11.68
C ARG A 8 19.27 8.72 -12.70
N VAL A 9 19.63 8.21 -13.86
CA VAL A 9 18.62 7.86 -14.86
C VAL A 9 17.83 6.68 -14.31
N SER A 10 16.57 6.94 -13.91
CA SER A 10 15.64 5.90 -13.52
C SER A 10 15.51 4.85 -14.63
N ALA A 11 15.49 3.57 -14.27
CA ALA A 11 15.27 2.49 -15.25
C ALA A 11 13.93 2.63 -15.99
N PHE A 12 13.02 3.46 -15.50
CA PHE A 12 11.67 3.67 -16.04
C PHE A 12 11.43 5.09 -16.55
N ASN A 13 12.40 6.00 -16.48
CA ASN A 13 12.23 7.41 -16.86
C ASN A 13 11.59 7.61 -18.23
N GLU A 14 12.05 6.88 -19.25
CA GLU A 14 11.49 6.95 -20.59
C GLU A 14 10.01 6.53 -20.63
N LEU A 15 9.67 5.45 -19.92
CA LEU A 15 8.30 4.95 -19.86
C LEU A 15 7.40 5.86 -19.03
N LEU A 16 7.94 6.45 -17.96
CA LEU A 16 7.21 7.38 -17.08
C LEU A 16 7.06 8.80 -17.67
N LYS A 17 7.73 9.12 -18.78
CA LYS A 17 7.50 10.34 -19.56
C LYS A 17 6.38 10.18 -20.58
N ASN A 18 5.87 8.97 -20.80
CA ASN A 18 4.81 8.74 -21.77
C ASN A 18 3.49 9.33 -21.29
N GLU A 19 3.06 10.42 -21.93
CA GLU A 19 1.83 11.15 -21.61
C GLU A 19 0.57 10.28 -21.74
N ASP A 20 0.55 9.31 -22.66
CA ASP A 20 -0.61 8.45 -22.86
C ASP A 20 -0.83 7.54 -21.64
N LEU A 21 0.25 7.07 -20.98
CA LEU A 21 0.15 6.34 -19.73
C LEU A 21 -0.44 7.21 -18.60
N HIS A 22 -0.06 8.47 -18.56
CA HIS A 22 -0.60 9.40 -17.55
C HIS A 22 -2.07 9.73 -17.82
N ARG A 23 -2.46 9.94 -19.08
CA ARG A 23 -3.86 10.16 -19.47
C ARG A 23 -4.74 8.95 -19.14
N GLU A 24 -4.23 7.74 -19.34
CA GLU A 24 -4.97 6.50 -19.03
C GLU A 24 -5.39 6.44 -17.54
N PHE A 25 -4.54 6.91 -16.63
CA PHE A 25 -4.76 6.85 -15.19
C PHE A 25 -5.17 8.20 -14.56
N ALA A 26 -5.39 9.25 -15.36
CA ALA A 26 -5.73 10.59 -14.87
C ALA A 26 -6.98 10.60 -13.95
N PHE A 27 -7.93 9.68 -14.16
CA PHE A 27 -9.12 9.54 -13.33
C PHE A 27 -8.80 9.22 -11.86
N LEU A 28 -7.62 8.65 -11.57
CA LEU A 28 -7.19 8.37 -10.19
C LEU A 28 -6.88 9.63 -9.38
N ARG A 29 -6.69 10.78 -10.02
CA ARG A 29 -6.51 12.08 -9.34
C ARG A 29 -7.80 12.58 -8.70
N GLU A 30 -8.94 12.17 -9.25
CA GLU A 30 -10.24 12.71 -8.84
C GLU A 30 -10.67 12.15 -7.48
N GLU A 31 -11.40 12.96 -6.73
CA GLU A 31 -12.08 12.52 -5.54
C GLU A 31 -13.38 11.78 -5.90
N PRO A 32 -13.77 10.76 -5.11
CA PRO A 32 -15.03 10.06 -5.31
C PRO A 32 -16.22 11.03 -5.29
N ARG A 33 -17.12 10.90 -6.29
CA ARG A 33 -18.34 11.74 -6.42
C ARG A 33 -19.60 10.88 -6.52
N GLY A 34 -20.74 11.44 -6.20
CA GLY A 34 -22.04 10.79 -6.36
C GLY A 34 -22.14 9.44 -5.64
N LYS A 35 -22.46 8.37 -6.38
CA LYS A 35 -22.62 7.02 -5.82
C LYS A 35 -21.34 6.49 -5.17
N ALA A 36 -20.17 6.81 -5.74
CA ALA A 36 -18.89 6.40 -5.17
C ALA A 36 -18.65 7.10 -3.81
N TRP A 37 -18.95 8.39 -3.68
CA TRP A 37 -18.85 9.12 -2.41
C TRP A 37 -19.75 8.50 -1.33
N LEU A 38 -21.00 8.19 -1.67
CA LEU A 38 -21.94 7.51 -0.74
C LEU A 38 -21.42 6.12 -0.34
N GLY A 39 -20.88 5.35 -1.28
CA GLY A 39 -20.31 4.04 -1.01
C GLY A 39 -19.07 4.12 -0.10
N HIS A 40 -18.16 5.06 -0.34
CA HIS A 40 -17.00 5.31 0.52
C HIS A 40 -17.43 5.72 1.93
N LEU A 41 -18.45 6.61 2.04
CA LEU A 41 -18.99 6.99 3.33
C LEU A 41 -19.60 5.79 4.07
N GLY A 42 -20.41 4.98 3.38
CA GLY A 42 -21.01 3.76 3.94
C GLY A 42 -19.97 2.76 4.41
N PHE A 43 -18.92 2.53 3.59
CA PHE A 43 -17.82 1.62 3.94
C PHE A 43 -16.99 2.16 5.12
N ARG A 44 -16.76 3.46 5.18
CA ARG A 44 -16.14 4.12 6.34
C ARG A 44 -16.98 3.93 7.61
N LEU A 45 -18.29 4.19 7.56
CA LEU A 45 -19.17 4.00 8.71
C LEU A 45 -19.21 2.53 9.16
N PHE A 46 -19.30 1.60 8.22
CA PHE A 46 -19.22 0.16 8.51
C PHE A 46 -17.90 -0.19 9.21
N GLY A 47 -16.77 0.26 8.69
CA GLY A 47 -15.46 0.04 9.30
C GLY A 47 -15.35 0.70 10.68
N PHE A 48 -15.94 1.88 10.90
CA PHE A 48 -15.99 2.53 12.20
C PHE A 48 -16.72 1.66 13.23
N LEU A 49 -17.90 1.14 12.89
CA LEU A 49 -18.65 0.25 13.77
C LEU A 49 -17.90 -1.06 14.00
N LEU A 50 -17.33 -1.64 12.94
CA LEU A 50 -16.56 -2.88 13.03
C LEU A 50 -15.37 -2.75 13.98
N PHE A 51 -14.57 -1.68 13.85
CA PHE A 51 -13.34 -1.50 14.63
C PHE A 51 -13.52 -0.85 16.00
N ASN A 52 -14.68 -0.34 16.31
CA ASN A 52 -14.95 0.16 17.67
C ASN A 52 -15.80 -0.81 18.49
N LEU A 53 -16.71 -1.57 17.86
CA LEU A 53 -17.68 -2.40 18.58
C LEU A 53 -17.40 -3.90 18.46
N TRP A 54 -17.03 -4.40 17.27
CA TRP A 54 -16.94 -5.84 17.00
C TRP A 54 -15.51 -6.39 17.02
N CYS A 55 -14.59 -5.67 16.39
CA CYS A 55 -13.18 -6.02 16.31
C CYS A 55 -12.32 -4.82 16.75
N PRO A 56 -12.24 -4.50 18.05
CA PRO A 56 -11.58 -3.28 18.52
C PRO A 56 -10.17 -3.11 17.97
N LEU A 57 -9.91 -1.98 17.30
CA LEU A 57 -8.64 -1.64 16.69
C LEU A 57 -7.76 -0.85 17.64
N ARG A 58 -6.52 -1.31 17.85
CA ARG A 58 -5.45 -0.55 18.50
C ARG A 58 -4.37 -0.19 17.50
N THR A 59 -3.96 1.06 17.51
CA THR A 59 -2.88 1.56 16.67
C THR A 59 -1.72 2.04 17.53
N HIS A 60 -0.51 1.59 17.18
CA HIS A 60 0.74 2.03 17.79
C HIS A 60 1.64 2.68 16.73
N GLY A 61 2.42 3.67 17.13
CA GLY A 61 3.42 4.29 16.25
C GLY A 61 2.86 5.30 15.24
N ARG A 62 1.69 5.91 15.47
CA ARG A 62 1.15 6.96 14.58
C ARG A 62 2.11 8.15 14.40
N ASN A 63 2.93 8.45 15.39
CA ASN A 63 3.94 9.50 15.33
C ASN A 63 5.09 9.20 14.36
N ASN A 64 5.16 7.97 13.84
CA ASN A 64 6.14 7.55 12.83
C ASN A 64 5.68 7.84 11.39
N LEU A 65 4.43 8.28 11.21
CA LEU A 65 3.90 8.61 9.89
C LEU A 65 4.54 9.91 9.40
N PRO A 66 5.08 9.93 8.18
CA PRO A 66 5.52 11.17 7.53
C PRO A 66 4.31 11.95 7.01
N ASP A 67 4.54 13.17 6.58
CA ASP A 67 3.58 13.89 5.76
C ASP A 67 3.33 13.12 4.45
N ALA A 68 2.10 13.16 3.95
CA ALA A 68 1.78 12.57 2.66
C ALA A 68 2.50 13.33 1.51
N PRO A 69 2.83 12.65 0.40
CA PRO A 69 2.45 11.28 0.05
C PRO A 69 3.40 10.22 0.65
N TYR A 70 2.85 9.04 0.98
CA TYR A 70 3.64 7.89 1.42
C TYR A 70 3.03 6.55 0.95
N ILE A 71 3.84 5.49 1.02
CA ILE A 71 3.41 4.12 0.76
C ILE A 71 3.36 3.37 2.08
N LEU A 72 2.20 2.79 2.41
CA LEU A 72 2.02 1.96 3.60
C LEU A 72 2.16 0.49 3.19
N CYS A 73 3.20 -0.18 3.67
CA CYS A 73 3.48 -1.58 3.38
C CYS A 73 3.27 -2.45 4.61
N SER A 74 2.52 -3.54 4.48
CA SER A 74 2.18 -4.43 5.58
C SER A 74 2.18 -5.90 5.16
N ASN A 75 2.26 -6.81 6.15
CA ASN A 75 1.85 -8.20 5.97
C ASN A 75 0.39 -8.28 5.51
N HIS A 76 0.02 -9.39 4.86
CA HIS A 76 -1.33 -9.55 4.30
C HIS A 76 -1.93 -10.91 4.62
N SER A 77 -2.94 -10.93 5.47
CA SER A 77 -3.58 -12.17 5.92
C SER A 77 -5.11 -12.18 5.80
N SER A 78 -5.71 -10.98 5.65
CA SER A 78 -7.17 -10.83 5.64
C SER A 78 -7.64 -9.71 4.70
N HIS A 79 -8.88 -9.76 4.28
CA HIS A 79 -9.55 -8.62 3.63
C HIS A 79 -9.72 -7.42 4.58
N MET A 80 -9.68 -7.63 5.90
CA MET A 80 -9.80 -6.58 6.90
C MET A 80 -8.53 -5.72 7.01
N ASP A 81 -7.37 -6.22 6.55
CA ASP A 81 -6.08 -5.52 6.68
C ASP A 81 -6.12 -4.12 6.08
N SER A 82 -6.70 -3.97 4.87
CA SER A 82 -6.76 -2.68 4.19
C SER A 82 -7.58 -1.65 4.96
N ALA A 83 -8.75 -2.06 5.47
CA ALA A 83 -9.57 -1.19 6.30
C ALA A 83 -8.86 -0.82 7.61
N ALA A 84 -8.22 -1.80 8.29
CA ALA A 84 -7.45 -1.54 9.52
C ALA A 84 -6.30 -0.55 9.27
N LEU A 85 -5.57 -0.69 8.15
CA LEU A 85 -4.50 0.22 7.76
C LEU A 85 -5.02 1.63 7.42
N MET A 86 -6.15 1.77 6.74
CA MET A 86 -6.78 3.07 6.47
C MET A 86 -7.15 3.80 7.76
N TYR A 87 -7.66 3.08 8.78
CA TYR A 87 -7.97 3.67 10.09
C TYR A 87 -6.71 4.00 10.91
N ALA A 88 -5.64 3.24 10.73
CA ALA A 88 -4.37 3.46 11.42
C ALA A 88 -3.52 4.58 10.80
N GLY A 89 -3.62 4.77 9.48
CA GLY A 89 -2.66 5.50 8.66
C GLY A 89 -2.74 7.04 8.71
N GLY A 90 -3.58 7.63 9.56
CA GLY A 90 -3.52 9.07 9.85
C GLY A 90 -4.15 10.02 8.83
N LEU A 91 -4.57 9.53 7.67
CA LEU A 91 -5.24 10.30 6.61
C LEU A 91 -6.75 10.02 6.59
N GLY A 92 -7.50 10.83 5.84
CA GLY A 92 -8.89 10.56 5.54
C GLY A 92 -9.06 9.28 4.71
N PHE A 93 -10.17 8.57 4.88
CA PHE A 93 -10.41 7.29 4.21
C PHE A 93 -10.28 7.37 2.68
N ASN A 94 -10.77 8.44 2.06
CA ASN A 94 -10.69 8.66 0.62
C ASN A 94 -9.28 9.00 0.11
N GLN A 95 -8.34 9.30 1.02
CA GLN A 95 -6.96 9.60 0.68
C GLN A 95 -6.08 8.35 0.54
N PHE A 96 -6.64 7.17 0.84
CA PHE A 96 -5.95 5.90 0.63
C PHE A 96 -6.35 5.26 -0.70
N GLY A 97 -5.35 4.78 -1.45
CA GLY A 97 -5.50 3.89 -2.58
C GLY A 97 -4.90 2.51 -2.29
N MET A 98 -5.53 1.45 -2.76
CA MET A 98 -5.04 0.09 -2.60
C MET A 98 -4.59 -0.47 -3.94
N VAL A 99 -3.35 -0.95 -4.04
CA VAL A 99 -2.89 -1.69 -5.21
C VAL A 99 -3.58 -3.04 -5.26
N ALA A 100 -4.31 -3.28 -6.33
CA ALA A 100 -5.20 -4.42 -6.47
C ALA A 100 -4.96 -5.16 -7.78
N ALA A 101 -4.91 -6.50 -7.72
CA ALA A 101 -4.68 -7.33 -8.89
C ALA A 101 -5.82 -7.18 -9.91
N GLN A 102 -5.47 -6.80 -11.15
CA GLN A 102 -6.41 -6.47 -12.21
C GLN A 102 -7.36 -7.62 -12.53
N ASP A 103 -6.84 -8.85 -12.66
CA ASP A 103 -7.62 -10.05 -12.91
C ASP A 103 -8.65 -10.34 -11.80
N TYR A 104 -8.27 -10.17 -10.55
CA TYR A 104 -9.15 -10.44 -9.42
C TYR A 104 -10.27 -9.41 -9.23
N PHE A 105 -9.96 -8.13 -9.43
CA PHE A 105 -10.88 -7.04 -9.11
C PHE A 105 -11.64 -6.52 -10.34
N PHE A 106 -11.03 -6.53 -11.53
CA PHE A 106 -11.56 -5.85 -12.69
C PHE A 106 -12.12 -6.78 -13.78
N GLU A 107 -11.76 -8.07 -13.81
CA GLU A 107 -12.33 -9.04 -14.75
C GLU A 107 -13.68 -9.58 -14.30
N ASN A 108 -13.95 -9.64 -13.00
CA ASN A 108 -15.26 -10.00 -12.48
C ASN A 108 -16.22 -8.81 -12.50
N LYS A 109 -17.27 -8.84 -13.34
CA LYS A 109 -18.24 -7.74 -13.52
C LYS A 109 -18.81 -7.19 -12.21
N LYS A 110 -19.17 -8.08 -11.25
CA LYS A 110 -19.70 -7.63 -9.95
C LYS A 110 -18.67 -6.86 -9.16
N ARG A 111 -17.43 -7.36 -9.06
CA ARG A 111 -16.34 -6.69 -8.31
C ARG A 111 -15.89 -5.40 -9.00
N LYS A 112 -15.76 -5.41 -10.32
CA LYS A 112 -15.42 -4.22 -11.13
C LYS A 112 -16.40 -3.08 -10.88
N ASN A 113 -17.69 -3.37 -10.74
CA ASN A 113 -18.71 -2.33 -10.56
C ASN A 113 -18.93 -1.93 -9.10
N SER A 114 -18.66 -2.80 -8.12
CA SER A 114 -18.98 -2.54 -6.71
C SER A 114 -17.77 -2.06 -5.89
N LEU A 115 -16.58 -2.61 -6.11
CA LEU A 115 -15.42 -2.29 -5.25
C LEU A 115 -14.90 -0.86 -5.43
N PRO A 116 -14.83 -0.26 -6.63
CA PRO A 116 -14.49 1.16 -6.78
C PRO A 116 -15.50 2.11 -6.13
N LEU A 117 -16.72 1.62 -5.86
CA LEU A 117 -17.70 2.38 -5.07
C LEU A 117 -17.40 2.40 -3.58
N LEU A 118 -16.53 1.52 -3.09
CA LEU A 118 -16.22 1.37 -1.67
C LEU A 118 -14.85 1.91 -1.31
N MET A 119 -13.89 1.87 -2.23
CA MET A 119 -12.50 2.28 -1.99
C MET A 119 -11.77 2.61 -3.29
N ASN A 120 -10.71 3.41 -3.22
CA ASN A 120 -9.86 3.69 -4.37
C ASN A 120 -8.98 2.47 -4.68
N LEU A 121 -9.11 1.93 -5.89
CA LEU A 121 -8.32 0.80 -6.36
C LEU A 121 -7.34 1.24 -7.45
N ILE A 122 -6.08 0.90 -7.28
CA ILE A 122 -5.00 1.12 -8.25
C ILE A 122 -4.75 -0.22 -8.96
N PRO A 123 -5.01 -0.31 -10.27
CA PRO A 123 -4.91 -1.57 -11.00
C PRO A 123 -3.46 -2.03 -11.15
N ALA A 124 -3.18 -3.28 -10.82
CA ALA A 124 -1.89 -3.93 -10.99
C ALA A 124 -2.04 -5.22 -11.78
N ASP A 125 -1.25 -5.39 -12.85
CA ASP A 125 -1.15 -6.65 -13.55
C ASP A 125 -0.26 -7.63 -12.76
N ARG A 126 -0.62 -8.90 -12.72
CA ARG A 126 0.21 -9.95 -12.10
C ARG A 126 1.41 -10.34 -12.95
N LYS A 127 1.39 -10.04 -14.24
CA LYS A 127 2.55 -10.24 -15.13
C LYS A 127 3.62 -9.24 -14.76
N SER A 128 4.80 -9.72 -14.39
CA SER A 128 5.93 -8.88 -13.97
C SER A 128 6.86 -8.61 -15.14
N ASN A 129 6.39 -7.90 -16.17
CA ASN A 129 7.25 -7.38 -17.23
C ASN A 129 7.47 -5.86 -17.04
N ARG A 130 8.44 -5.31 -17.79
CA ARG A 130 8.81 -3.89 -17.68
C ARG A 130 7.65 -2.94 -17.97
N GLN A 131 6.80 -3.30 -18.92
CA GLN A 131 5.67 -2.46 -19.31
C GLN A 131 4.57 -2.45 -18.24
N THR A 132 4.20 -3.61 -17.66
CA THR A 132 3.19 -3.70 -16.61
C THR A 132 3.65 -3.02 -15.32
N ILE A 133 4.95 -3.07 -15.02
CA ILE A 133 5.54 -2.33 -13.89
C ILE A 133 5.47 -0.83 -14.14
N ALA A 134 5.81 -0.34 -15.34
CA ALA A 134 5.71 1.07 -15.70
C ALA A 134 4.26 1.58 -15.60
N ARG A 135 3.28 0.80 -16.07
CA ARG A 135 1.85 1.12 -15.95
C ARG A 135 1.42 1.25 -14.48
N LEU A 136 1.85 0.31 -13.62
CA LEU A 136 1.57 0.39 -12.19
C LEU A 136 2.21 1.63 -11.55
N MET A 137 3.45 1.96 -11.91
CA MET A 137 4.12 3.17 -11.42
C MET A 137 3.40 4.44 -11.87
N ALA A 138 2.95 4.50 -13.13
CA ALA A 138 2.17 5.61 -13.65
C ALA A 138 0.84 5.76 -12.88
N ALA A 139 0.12 4.67 -12.66
CA ALA A 139 -1.11 4.67 -11.89
C ALA A 139 -0.89 5.14 -10.43
N CYS A 140 0.18 4.65 -9.77
CA CYS A 140 0.56 5.09 -8.43
C CYS A 140 0.91 6.59 -8.40
N ARG A 141 1.67 7.07 -9.40
CA ARG A 141 2.03 8.49 -9.53
C ARG A 141 0.80 9.36 -9.67
N GLU A 142 -0.13 8.97 -10.56
CA GLU A 142 -1.37 9.70 -10.77
C GLU A 142 -2.23 9.77 -9.51
N PHE A 143 -2.32 8.66 -8.77
CA PHE A 143 -3.05 8.64 -7.51
C PHE A 143 -2.42 9.54 -6.45
N LEU A 144 -1.10 9.59 -6.35
CA LEU A 144 -0.37 10.39 -5.35
C LEU A 144 -0.24 11.88 -5.71
N GLN A 145 -0.47 12.26 -6.96
CA GLN A 145 -0.23 13.61 -7.46
C GLN A 145 -0.90 14.75 -6.65
N PRO A 146 -2.12 14.58 -6.07
CA PRO A 146 -2.70 15.62 -5.21
C PRO A 146 -1.88 15.95 -3.95
N GLY A 147 -0.88 15.14 -3.60
CA GLY A 147 0.09 15.42 -2.53
C GLY A 147 -0.38 15.04 -1.12
N ASN A 148 -1.66 14.77 -0.91
CA ASN A 148 -2.25 14.45 0.39
C ASN A 148 -2.77 13.01 0.49
N ARG A 149 -2.17 12.06 -0.25
CA ARG A 149 -2.66 10.68 -0.39
C ARG A 149 -1.59 9.66 -0.03
N ALA A 150 -2.04 8.45 0.31
CA ALA A 150 -1.17 7.32 0.57
C ALA A 150 -1.63 6.07 -0.17
N ILE A 151 -0.69 5.17 -0.50
CA ILE A 151 -0.96 3.91 -1.17
C ILE A 151 -0.71 2.75 -0.22
N ILE A 152 -1.62 1.80 -0.13
CA ILE A 152 -1.44 0.55 0.58
C ILE A 152 -0.94 -0.51 -0.41
N ILE A 153 0.21 -1.12 -0.11
CA ILE A 153 0.79 -2.20 -0.90
C ILE A 153 1.17 -3.35 0.02
N TYR A 154 0.81 -4.57 -0.38
CA TYR A 154 1.22 -5.78 0.30
C TYR A 154 2.41 -6.41 -0.42
N PRO A 155 3.62 -6.39 0.18
CA PRO A 155 4.84 -6.86 -0.51
C PRO A 155 4.83 -8.35 -0.79
N GLU A 156 4.03 -9.13 -0.10
CA GLU A 156 3.81 -10.55 -0.34
C GLU A 156 3.10 -10.83 -1.68
N GLY A 157 2.26 -9.89 -2.14
CA GLY A 157 1.50 -9.96 -3.39
C GLY A 157 0.31 -10.91 -3.36
N THR A 158 0.06 -11.57 -2.24
CA THR A 158 -1.11 -12.42 -1.99
C THR A 158 -1.36 -12.51 -0.49
N ARG A 159 -2.59 -12.86 -0.09
CA ARG A 159 -2.91 -13.13 1.31
C ARG A 159 -2.29 -14.44 1.78
N SER A 160 -1.73 -14.42 2.97
CA SER A 160 -1.25 -15.61 3.68
C SER A 160 -2.39 -16.62 3.88
N LEU A 161 -2.06 -17.91 3.83
CA LEU A 161 -2.99 -19.01 4.09
C LEU A 161 -2.88 -19.54 5.53
N ASP A 162 -1.75 -19.31 6.16
CA ASP A 162 -1.41 -19.84 7.51
C ASP A 162 -1.17 -18.73 8.55
N GLY A 163 -1.36 -17.46 8.14
CA GLY A 163 -1.14 -16.27 8.97
C GLY A 163 0.33 -15.85 9.08
N LYS A 164 1.27 -16.57 8.47
CA LYS A 164 2.69 -16.21 8.49
C LYS A 164 3.03 -15.21 7.39
N ILE A 165 4.05 -14.41 7.64
CA ILE A 165 4.59 -13.45 6.67
C ILE A 165 5.40 -14.21 5.61
N ALA A 166 5.08 -14.01 4.35
CA ALA A 166 5.81 -14.60 3.24
C ALA A 166 6.96 -13.70 2.76
N THR A 167 7.80 -14.22 1.87
CA THR A 167 8.90 -13.47 1.25
C THR A 167 8.39 -12.26 0.48
N PHE A 168 9.04 -11.11 0.67
CA PHE A 168 8.66 -9.86 0.05
C PHE A 168 9.17 -9.72 -1.39
N LYS A 169 8.30 -9.25 -2.26
CA LYS A 169 8.61 -8.86 -3.64
C LYS A 169 9.18 -7.45 -3.69
N LYS A 170 10.01 -7.18 -4.69
CA LYS A 170 10.68 -5.88 -4.87
C LYS A 170 9.76 -4.76 -5.39
N GLY A 171 8.54 -5.07 -5.81
CA GLY A 171 7.61 -4.11 -6.40
C GLY A 171 7.39 -2.83 -5.57
N PRO A 172 7.06 -2.92 -4.28
CA PRO A 172 6.91 -1.73 -3.43
C PRO A 172 8.18 -0.88 -3.35
N ALA A 173 9.34 -1.51 -3.21
CA ALA A 173 10.64 -0.82 -3.18
C ALA A 173 10.94 -0.11 -4.51
N MET A 174 10.61 -0.73 -5.64
CA MET A 174 10.75 -0.13 -6.97
C MET A 174 9.86 1.12 -7.09
N ILE A 175 8.57 1.02 -6.76
CA ILE A 175 7.62 2.14 -6.82
C ILE A 175 8.11 3.29 -5.93
N ALA A 176 8.47 3.00 -4.68
CA ALA A 176 8.93 4.01 -3.73
C ALA A 176 10.20 4.72 -4.21
N THR A 177 11.16 3.97 -4.74
CA THR A 177 12.43 4.53 -5.23
C THR A 177 12.23 5.38 -6.48
N GLU A 178 11.44 4.90 -7.45
CA GLU A 178 11.23 5.59 -8.73
C GLU A 178 10.33 6.82 -8.59
N LEU A 179 9.38 6.81 -7.66
CA LEU A 179 8.51 7.96 -7.36
C LEU A 179 9.08 8.87 -6.26
N ASN A 180 10.20 8.50 -5.64
CA ASN A 180 10.81 9.18 -4.50
C ASN A 180 9.81 9.42 -3.35
N VAL A 181 9.11 8.38 -2.94
CA VAL A 181 8.07 8.39 -1.91
C VAL A 181 8.49 7.50 -0.74
N PRO A 182 8.38 7.94 0.52
CA PRO A 182 8.74 7.13 1.67
C PRO A 182 7.82 5.92 1.84
N ILE A 183 8.38 4.81 2.36
CA ILE A 183 7.63 3.62 2.74
C ILE A 183 7.48 3.59 4.26
N VAL A 184 6.24 3.48 4.74
CA VAL A 184 5.93 3.21 6.14
C VAL A 184 5.72 1.71 6.32
N PRO A 185 6.60 1.00 7.05
CA PRO A 185 6.39 -0.40 7.40
C PRO A 185 5.27 -0.50 8.43
N ALA A 186 4.37 -1.45 8.25
CA ALA A 186 3.29 -1.74 9.17
C ALA A 186 3.17 -3.24 9.44
N TYR A 187 2.76 -3.58 10.65
CA TYR A 187 2.39 -4.94 11.03
C TYR A 187 0.94 -4.96 11.50
N VAL A 188 0.15 -5.86 10.92
CA VAL A 188 -1.26 -6.06 11.27
C VAL A 188 -1.44 -7.43 11.89
N ASP A 189 -2.00 -7.47 13.10
CA ASP A 189 -2.35 -8.68 13.81
C ASP A 189 -3.84 -8.77 14.13
N GLY A 190 -4.33 -10.00 14.39
CA GLY A 190 -5.72 -10.29 14.74
C GLY A 190 -6.66 -10.45 13.56
N THR A 191 -6.36 -9.88 12.39
CA THR A 191 -7.21 -9.94 11.19
C THR A 191 -7.30 -11.35 10.61
N TYR A 192 -6.20 -12.12 10.62
CA TYR A 192 -6.22 -13.53 10.23
C TYR A 192 -7.16 -14.37 11.12
N SER A 193 -7.07 -14.20 12.42
CA SER A 193 -7.91 -14.92 13.39
C SER A 193 -9.38 -14.46 13.32
N SER A 194 -9.63 -13.21 12.93
CA SER A 194 -10.97 -12.65 12.76
C SER A 194 -11.61 -13.11 11.45
N LEU A 195 -10.94 -12.90 10.31
CA LEU A 195 -11.45 -13.18 8.97
C LEU A 195 -10.34 -13.75 8.07
N PRO A 196 -10.00 -15.04 8.18
CA PRO A 196 -9.05 -15.69 7.29
C PRO A 196 -9.55 -15.68 5.84
N LYS A 197 -8.68 -16.02 4.89
CA LYS A 197 -9.00 -16.03 3.45
C LYS A 197 -10.22 -16.86 3.09
N SER A 198 -10.45 -17.95 3.82
CA SER A 198 -11.61 -18.87 3.68
C SER A 198 -12.84 -18.44 4.46
N GLY A 199 -12.74 -17.40 5.30
CA GLY A 199 -13.84 -16.94 6.14
C GLY A 199 -14.85 -16.07 5.38
N SER A 200 -16.11 -16.11 5.80
CA SER A 200 -17.21 -15.31 5.20
C SER A 200 -17.63 -14.13 6.08
N PHE A 201 -17.42 -14.22 7.39
CA PHE A 201 -17.79 -13.18 8.35
C PHE A 201 -16.72 -13.00 9.44
N PRO A 202 -16.41 -11.76 9.87
CA PRO A 202 -15.39 -11.51 10.87
C PRO A 202 -15.86 -12.01 12.25
N LYS A 203 -15.01 -12.81 12.92
CA LYS A 203 -15.17 -13.17 14.33
C LYS A 203 -14.71 -12.02 15.22
N PRO A 204 -15.31 -11.80 16.39
CA PRO A 204 -14.90 -10.74 17.31
C PRO A 204 -13.48 -11.04 17.85
N LYS A 205 -12.52 -10.27 17.38
CA LYS A 205 -11.12 -10.34 17.77
C LYS A 205 -10.56 -8.92 17.84
N ARG A 206 -9.64 -8.69 18.78
CA ARG A 206 -8.87 -7.43 18.80
C ARG A 206 -7.94 -7.40 17.60
N ILE A 207 -7.93 -6.26 16.92
CA ILE A 207 -7.02 -5.98 15.80
C ILE A 207 -5.95 -5.01 16.31
N THR A 208 -4.72 -5.26 15.96
CA THR A 208 -3.60 -4.36 16.28
C THR A 208 -2.88 -3.96 15.02
N VAL A 209 -2.62 -2.67 14.85
CA VAL A 209 -1.74 -2.13 13.79
C VAL A 209 -0.56 -1.44 14.46
N ARG A 210 0.65 -1.87 14.11
CA ARG A 210 1.90 -1.23 14.51
C ARG A 210 2.53 -0.56 13.30
N LEU A 211 2.84 0.74 13.41
CA LEU A 211 3.45 1.55 12.37
C LEU A 211 4.90 1.83 12.74
N GLY A 212 5.84 1.42 11.90
CA GLY A 212 7.27 1.69 12.07
C GLY A 212 7.67 3.03 11.46
N GLN A 213 8.89 3.45 11.72
CA GLN A 213 9.46 4.65 11.12
C GLN A 213 9.57 4.52 9.60
N ALA A 214 9.34 5.61 8.88
CA ALA A 214 9.40 5.64 7.45
C ALA A 214 10.80 5.30 6.91
N ILE A 215 10.84 4.55 5.81
CA ILE A 215 12.05 4.26 5.04
C ILE A 215 12.09 5.24 3.89
N HIS A 216 13.15 6.03 3.81
CA HIS A 216 13.39 6.98 2.73
C HIS A 216 14.33 6.36 1.69
N PRO A 217 13.86 6.03 0.47
CA PRO A 217 14.68 5.34 -0.53
C PRO A 217 15.93 6.12 -0.94
N ASP A 218 15.87 7.45 -0.95
CA ASP A 218 17.00 8.34 -1.25
C ASP A 218 18.16 8.18 -0.26
N GLN A 219 17.89 7.93 1.01
CA GLN A 219 18.92 7.71 2.03
C GLN A 219 19.68 6.41 1.77
N LEU A 220 18.96 5.31 1.45
CA LEU A 220 19.55 4.03 1.08
C LEU A 220 20.28 4.10 -0.26
N ALA A 221 19.81 4.97 -1.14
CA ALA A 221 20.40 5.20 -2.45
C ALA A 221 21.82 5.82 -2.38
N LYS A 222 22.16 6.57 -1.33
CA LYS A 222 23.50 7.17 -1.15
C LYS A 222 24.61 6.13 -1.10
N HIS A 223 24.31 4.92 -0.62
CA HIS A 223 25.27 3.84 -0.45
C HIS A 223 25.21 2.77 -1.56
N ASN A 224 24.34 2.92 -2.55
CA ASN A 224 24.10 1.92 -3.59
C ASN A 224 24.27 2.52 -4.99
N LYS A 225 25.13 1.88 -5.81
CA LYS A 225 25.53 2.37 -7.14
C LYS A 225 24.53 2.05 -8.26
N SER A 226 23.55 1.17 -8.03
CA SER A 226 22.57 0.77 -9.06
C SER A 226 21.17 0.67 -8.49
N ASN A 227 20.14 0.97 -9.31
CA ASN A 227 18.75 0.86 -8.94
C ASN A 227 18.39 -0.54 -8.41
N LYS A 228 18.94 -1.61 -9.00
CA LYS A 228 18.71 -2.99 -8.57
C LYS A 228 19.19 -3.24 -7.12
N LEU A 229 20.31 -2.66 -6.73
CA LEU A 229 20.83 -2.74 -5.36
C LEU A 229 19.97 -1.92 -4.40
N ILE A 230 19.53 -0.74 -4.81
CA ILE A 230 18.63 0.11 -4.02
C ILE A 230 17.32 -0.62 -3.74
N TYR A 231 16.67 -1.20 -4.76
CA TYR A 231 15.43 -1.95 -4.57
C TYR A 231 15.61 -3.14 -3.61
N SER A 232 16.76 -3.82 -3.70
CA SER A 232 17.07 -4.92 -2.78
C SER A 232 17.27 -4.41 -1.35
N ALA A 233 18.02 -3.32 -1.18
CA ALA A 233 18.27 -2.72 0.14
C ALA A 233 16.96 -2.23 0.79
N VAL A 234 16.11 -1.53 0.03
CA VAL A 234 14.80 -1.06 0.52
C VAL A 234 13.88 -2.25 0.86
N THR A 235 13.88 -3.32 0.04
CA THR A 235 13.06 -4.51 0.31
C THR A 235 13.52 -5.23 1.59
N ASN A 236 14.83 -5.38 1.78
CA ASN A 236 15.39 -6.04 2.95
C ASN A 236 15.13 -5.21 4.21
N GLU A 237 15.31 -3.89 4.15
CA GLU A 237 15.02 -2.98 5.26
C GLU A 237 13.53 -3.03 5.64
N LEU A 238 12.63 -3.03 4.64
CA LEU A 238 11.19 -3.18 4.84
C LEU A 238 10.85 -4.50 5.57
N ALA A 239 11.43 -5.61 5.10
CA ALA A 239 11.23 -6.92 5.72
C ALA A 239 11.73 -6.96 7.16
N ASN A 240 12.93 -6.42 7.42
CA ASN A 240 13.50 -6.34 8.76
C ASN A 240 12.61 -5.54 9.71
N ARG A 241 12.14 -4.36 9.29
CA ARG A 241 11.27 -3.53 10.13
C ARG A 241 9.92 -4.17 10.42
N ILE A 242 9.28 -4.81 9.43
CA ILE A 242 8.01 -5.50 9.66
C ILE A 242 8.20 -6.70 10.60
N ASN A 243 9.30 -7.47 10.46
CA ASN A 243 9.61 -8.55 11.38
C ASN A 243 9.90 -8.06 12.82
N THR A 244 10.57 -6.91 12.96
CA THR A 244 10.77 -6.26 14.26
C THR A 244 9.45 -5.87 14.91
N LEU A 245 8.53 -5.23 14.14
CA LEU A 245 7.20 -4.87 14.63
C LEU A 245 6.37 -6.09 15.05
N GLN A 246 6.52 -7.23 14.36
CA GLN A 246 5.93 -8.50 14.74
C GLN A 246 6.51 -9.02 16.05
N ALA A 247 7.84 -8.99 16.19
CA ALA A 247 8.51 -9.45 17.41
C ALA A 247 8.12 -8.61 18.63
N GLU A 248 8.06 -7.28 18.48
CA GLU A 248 7.58 -6.36 19.52
C GLU A 248 6.12 -6.60 19.91
N HIS A 249 5.29 -7.07 18.95
CA HIS A 249 3.89 -7.42 19.22
C HIS A 249 3.80 -8.70 20.05
N ASN A 250 4.60 -9.71 19.73
CA ASN A 250 4.58 -11.01 20.39
C ASN A 250 5.24 -11.00 21.78
N GLY A 251 6.08 -10.00 22.06
CA GLY A 251 6.77 -9.84 23.34
C GLY A 251 6.00 -9.03 24.41
N ASN A 252 4.88 -8.41 24.02
CA ASN A 252 3.95 -7.69 24.89
C ASN A 252 2.63 -8.45 25.09
#